data_4a281a7c927506dcf907eb8f4b0bc555
#
_entry.id   4a281a7c927506dcf907eb8f4b0bc555
#
_cell.length_a   1.000
_cell.length_b   1.000
_cell.length_c   1.000
_cell.angle_alpha   90.00
_cell.angle_beta   90.00
_cell.angle_gamma   90.00
#
_symmetry.space_group_name_H-M   'P 1'
#
loop_
_entity.id
_entity.type
_entity.pdbx_description
1 polymer ?
#
loop_
_entity_poly.entity_id
_entity_poly.type
_entity_poly.pdbx_seq_one_letter_code
_entity_poly.pdbx_strand_id
1 'polypeptide(L)'
;MHFVDRSSANPSTASTSGQSTSVQSTEVQALFDRIAPVYDELNQWLSLGQHKIWKLMTVKWCEPKPGDVALDLCCGSGDVAEMLGDRVGATGQVYGVDFAAAQLEVARKRTEAKGHGRSQFHWVQSDVLQLPFAENTFDCATMSYGLRNVVDIPAALRELHRVLKPGAKAAILDMHRPDSAWVRQFQQWYLDRVVVPAAQRHGLTEEYAYIGPSLDRFPIGPEQVQLAKQAGFADAKHYPIAGGTMGVLVITAATL
;
A
#
# COMPACT_ATOMS: atom_id res chain seq x y z
N MET A 1 -32.36 31.45 -53.47
CA MET A 1 -32.82 31.51 -52.09
C MET A 1 -32.01 30.46 -51.30
N HIS A 2 -31.00 30.95 -50.60
CA HIS A 2 -30.07 30.07 -49.83
C HIS A 2 -30.59 29.90 -48.42
N PHE A 3 -30.58 28.69 -47.93
CA PHE A 3 -30.58 28.41 -46.47
C PHE A 3 -29.37 27.58 -46.14
N VAL A 4 -28.51 28.15 -45.31
CA VAL A 4 -27.32 27.55 -44.73
C VAL A 4 -27.74 26.92 -43.41
N ASP A 5 -27.58 25.62 -43.30
CA ASP A 5 -27.77 24.88 -42.05
C ASP A 5 -26.47 24.88 -41.23
N ARG A 6 -26.55 25.40 -40.00
CA ARG A 6 -25.44 25.40 -39.03
C ARG A 6 -25.54 24.20 -38.12
N SER A 7 -24.72 23.21 -38.39
CA SER A 7 -24.43 22.11 -37.47
C SER A 7 -23.70 22.65 -36.22
N SER A 8 -24.36 22.57 -35.10
CA SER A 8 -23.79 22.85 -33.77
C SER A 8 -23.02 21.63 -33.28
N ALA A 9 -21.71 21.77 -33.24
CA ALA A 9 -20.82 20.83 -32.55
C ALA A 9 -21.02 20.94 -31.04
N ASN A 10 -21.20 19.79 -30.39
CA ASN A 10 -21.31 19.65 -28.96
C ASN A 10 -19.88 19.49 -28.39
N PRO A 11 -19.42 20.27 -27.41
CA PRO A 11 -18.10 20.11 -26.86
C PRO A 11 -18.11 19.12 -25.68
N SER A 12 -17.27 18.10 -25.80
CA SER A 12 -16.41 17.51 -24.75
C SER A 12 -17.02 17.14 -23.40
N THR A 13 -17.26 15.82 -23.22
CA THR A 13 -17.40 15.17 -21.92
C THR A 13 -16.10 14.46 -21.50
N ALA A 14 -15.00 15.18 -21.40
CA ALA A 14 -13.69 14.56 -21.12
C ALA A 14 -12.87 15.29 -20.04
N SER A 15 -13.50 15.75 -18.92
CA SER A 15 -12.69 16.41 -17.86
C SER A 15 -13.13 16.16 -16.41
N THR A 16 -14.15 15.35 -16.15
CA THR A 16 -14.69 15.18 -14.78
C THR A 16 -14.05 14.02 -13.98
N SER A 17 -13.45 13.03 -14.62
CA SER A 17 -12.85 11.89 -13.89
C SER A 17 -11.47 12.18 -13.28
N GLY A 18 -10.65 12.99 -13.93
CA GLY A 18 -9.30 13.32 -13.45
C GLY A 18 -9.28 14.27 -12.24
N GLN A 19 -10.26 15.14 -12.11
CA GLN A 19 -10.36 16.07 -10.96
C GLN A 19 -10.84 15.37 -9.69
N SER A 20 -11.73 14.39 -9.79
CA SER A 20 -12.23 13.65 -8.62
C SER A 20 -11.16 12.72 -8.02
N THR A 21 -10.32 12.11 -8.85
CA THR A 21 -9.20 11.25 -8.41
C THR A 21 -8.10 12.03 -7.70
N SER A 22 -7.75 13.23 -8.20
CA SER A 22 -6.73 14.09 -7.59
C SER A 22 -7.17 14.64 -6.22
N VAL A 23 -8.43 14.96 -6.05
CA VAL A 23 -9.00 15.43 -4.76
C VAL A 23 -8.96 14.32 -3.73
N GLN A 24 -9.38 13.09 -4.07
CA GLN A 24 -9.33 11.93 -3.16
C GLN A 24 -7.89 11.58 -2.73
N SER A 25 -6.93 11.65 -3.63
CA SER A 25 -5.51 11.42 -3.32
C SER A 25 -4.99 12.46 -2.32
N THR A 26 -5.32 13.73 -2.49
CA THR A 26 -4.90 14.82 -1.59
C THR A 26 -5.52 14.71 -0.20
N GLU A 27 -6.79 14.30 -0.09
CA GLU A 27 -7.47 14.09 1.19
C GLU A 27 -6.85 12.93 1.97
N VAL A 28 -6.58 11.82 1.29
CA VAL A 28 -5.92 10.65 1.88
C VAL A 28 -4.49 11.00 2.33
N GLN A 29 -3.75 11.79 1.54
CA GLN A 29 -2.42 12.27 1.93
C GLN A 29 -2.47 13.10 3.22
N ALA A 30 -3.34 14.11 3.28
CA ALA A 30 -3.50 14.96 4.45
C ALA A 30 -3.89 14.16 5.71
N LEU A 31 -4.67 13.10 5.54
CA LEU A 31 -5.03 12.17 6.60
C LEU A 31 -3.78 11.44 7.14
N PHE A 32 -2.95 10.87 6.28
CA PHE A 32 -1.74 10.15 6.70
C PHE A 32 -0.66 11.06 7.28
N ASP A 33 -0.53 12.29 6.81
CA ASP A 33 0.36 13.29 7.41
C ASP A 33 -0.05 13.62 8.86
N ARG A 34 -1.37 13.72 9.15
CA ARG A 34 -1.87 13.99 10.51
C ARG A 34 -1.63 12.85 11.49
N ILE A 35 -1.78 11.60 11.06
CA ILE A 35 -1.65 10.43 11.95
C ILE A 35 -0.21 9.96 12.13
N ALA A 36 0.73 10.46 11.32
CA ALA A 36 2.12 10.02 11.32
C ALA A 36 2.76 9.89 12.73
N PRO A 37 2.57 10.84 13.67
CA PRO A 37 3.22 10.76 14.98
C PRO A 37 2.74 9.60 15.87
N VAL A 38 1.51 9.10 15.67
CA VAL A 38 0.87 8.10 16.55
C VAL A 38 0.48 6.81 15.82
N TYR A 39 0.73 6.75 14.51
CA TYR A 39 0.32 5.64 13.65
C TYR A 39 0.82 4.28 14.12
N ASP A 40 2.09 4.18 14.46
CA ASP A 40 2.72 2.93 14.91
C ASP A 40 2.19 2.48 16.28
N GLU A 41 1.99 3.41 17.20
CA GLU A 41 1.46 3.13 18.54
C GLU A 41 0.03 2.60 18.45
N LEU A 42 -0.82 3.25 17.66
CA LEU A 42 -2.19 2.82 17.44
C LEU A 42 -2.25 1.44 16.76
N ASN A 43 -1.46 1.19 15.73
CA ASN A 43 -1.38 -0.13 15.11
C ASN A 43 -0.94 -1.21 16.08
N GLN A 44 -0.03 -0.91 17.00
CA GLN A 44 0.39 -1.84 18.04
C GLN A 44 -0.76 -2.19 18.99
N TRP A 45 -1.52 -1.21 19.44
CA TRP A 45 -2.69 -1.43 20.29
C TRP A 45 -3.80 -2.20 19.56
N LEU A 46 -4.13 -1.80 18.33
CA LEU A 46 -5.23 -2.37 17.55
C LEU A 46 -5.00 -3.82 17.14
N SER A 47 -3.76 -4.22 16.92
CA SER A 47 -3.41 -5.59 16.52
C SER A 47 -2.91 -6.46 17.68
N LEU A 48 -2.88 -5.93 18.91
CA LEU A 48 -2.23 -6.58 20.06
C LEU A 48 -0.79 -7.02 19.73
N GLY A 49 -0.08 -6.21 18.93
CA GLY A 49 1.28 -6.49 18.48
C GLY A 49 1.41 -7.48 17.32
N GLN A 50 0.32 -8.11 16.86
CA GLN A 50 0.36 -9.12 15.80
C GLN A 50 0.75 -8.52 14.43
N HIS A 51 0.53 -7.21 14.21
CA HIS A 51 0.94 -6.54 12.97
C HIS A 51 2.41 -6.74 12.63
N LYS A 52 3.30 -6.83 13.65
CA LYS A 52 4.73 -7.09 13.45
C LYS A 52 4.98 -8.48 12.84
N ILE A 53 4.22 -9.49 13.29
CA ILE A 53 4.31 -10.86 12.76
C ILE A 53 3.84 -10.88 11.31
N TRP A 54 2.72 -10.21 11.00
CA TRP A 54 2.19 -10.15 9.63
C TRP A 54 3.13 -9.42 8.69
N LYS A 55 3.74 -8.30 9.11
CA LYS A 55 4.76 -7.58 8.35
C LYS A 55 6.01 -8.44 8.10
N LEU A 56 6.49 -9.17 9.11
CA LEU A 56 7.61 -10.11 8.95
C LEU A 56 7.27 -11.25 7.97
N MET A 57 6.04 -11.76 7.98
CA MET A 57 5.57 -12.75 7.00
C MET A 57 5.55 -12.15 5.59
N THR A 58 5.08 -10.92 5.44
CA THR A 58 5.06 -10.20 4.15
C THR A 58 6.47 -10.05 3.59
N VAL A 59 7.43 -9.61 4.40
CA VAL A 59 8.85 -9.53 4.02
C VAL A 59 9.40 -10.92 3.66
N LYS A 60 9.07 -11.97 4.41
CA LYS A 60 9.50 -13.33 4.08
C LYS A 60 8.95 -13.80 2.73
N TRP A 61 7.72 -13.44 2.38
CA TRP A 61 7.05 -13.91 1.17
C TRP A 61 7.47 -13.16 -0.10
N CYS A 62 8.04 -11.96 0.00
CA CYS A 62 8.69 -11.33 -1.15
C CYS A 62 10.11 -11.86 -1.41
N GLU A 63 10.63 -12.76 -0.56
CA GLU A 63 11.89 -13.51 -0.70
C GLU A 63 13.13 -12.62 -0.92
N PRO A 64 13.39 -11.59 -0.11
CA PRO A 64 14.56 -10.73 -0.25
C PRO A 64 15.86 -11.52 0.05
N LYS A 65 16.89 -11.25 -0.73
CA LYS A 65 18.20 -11.90 -0.61
C LYS A 65 19.28 -10.87 -0.26
N PRO A 66 20.39 -11.29 0.36
CA PRO A 66 21.53 -10.40 0.59
C PRO A 66 22.02 -9.77 -0.73
N GLY A 67 22.16 -8.44 -0.73
CA GLY A 67 22.61 -7.67 -1.90
C GLY A 67 21.48 -7.17 -2.81
N ASP A 68 20.21 -7.58 -2.58
CA ASP A 68 19.07 -7.14 -3.39
C ASP A 68 18.79 -5.63 -3.26
N VAL A 69 18.20 -5.09 -4.32
CA VAL A 69 17.54 -3.78 -4.34
C VAL A 69 16.06 -4.00 -4.07
N ALA A 70 15.63 -3.68 -2.87
CA ALA A 70 14.26 -3.90 -2.40
C ALA A 70 13.44 -2.61 -2.43
N LEU A 71 12.12 -2.74 -2.67
CA LEU A 71 11.15 -1.64 -2.68
C LEU A 71 10.10 -1.86 -1.58
N ASP A 72 9.82 -0.81 -0.80
CA ASP A 72 8.68 -0.77 0.13
C ASP A 72 7.74 0.36 -0.29
N LEU A 73 6.57 0.01 -0.81
CA LEU A 73 5.54 0.95 -1.27
C LEU A 73 4.58 1.28 -0.12
N CYS A 74 4.14 2.54 -0.04
CA CYS A 74 3.36 3.06 1.08
C CYS A 74 4.08 2.76 2.39
N CYS A 75 5.38 3.06 2.44
CA CYS A 75 6.29 2.62 3.49
C CYS A 75 6.03 3.27 4.84
N GLY A 76 5.24 4.35 4.88
CA GLY A 76 4.92 5.09 6.10
C GLY A 76 6.16 5.45 6.89
N SER A 77 6.18 5.12 8.18
CA SER A 77 7.29 5.36 9.11
C SER A 77 8.50 4.43 8.90
N GLY A 78 8.50 3.57 7.85
CA GLY A 78 9.65 2.78 7.40
C GLY A 78 9.92 1.50 8.18
N ASP A 79 8.99 0.99 8.97
CA ASP A 79 9.22 -0.21 9.77
C ASP A 79 9.36 -1.49 8.92
N VAL A 80 8.61 -1.61 7.80
CA VAL A 80 8.76 -2.72 6.84
C VAL A 80 10.02 -2.56 6.02
N ALA A 81 10.34 -1.33 5.60
CA ALA A 81 11.62 -1.04 4.94
C ALA A 81 12.83 -1.46 5.79
N GLU A 82 12.79 -1.23 7.13
CA GLU A 82 13.83 -1.71 8.03
C GLU A 82 13.93 -3.25 8.06
N MET A 83 12.78 -3.95 8.09
CA MET A 83 12.75 -5.42 8.03
C MET A 83 13.32 -5.95 6.72
N LEU A 84 13.09 -5.26 5.59
CA LEU A 84 13.73 -5.56 4.30
C LEU A 84 15.25 -5.33 4.41
N GLY A 85 15.66 -4.19 4.98
CA GLY A 85 17.07 -3.86 5.19
C GLY A 85 17.85 -4.94 5.97
N ASP A 86 17.24 -5.48 7.01
CA ASP A 86 17.82 -6.60 7.78
C ASP A 86 18.01 -7.86 6.93
N ARG A 87 17.23 -8.03 5.83
CA ARG A 87 17.32 -9.18 4.92
C ARG A 87 18.32 -8.98 3.79
N VAL A 88 18.29 -7.80 3.16
CA VAL A 88 19.19 -7.51 2.04
C VAL A 88 20.63 -7.22 2.51
N GLY A 89 20.80 -6.85 3.78
CA GLY A 89 22.11 -6.70 4.41
C GLY A 89 22.91 -5.50 3.90
N ALA A 90 24.16 -5.37 4.34
CA ALA A 90 25.00 -4.19 4.13
C ALA A 90 25.32 -3.88 2.65
N THR A 91 25.23 -4.86 1.77
CA THR A 91 25.44 -4.69 0.31
C THR A 91 24.16 -4.42 -0.45
N GLY A 92 22.98 -4.55 0.20
CA GLY A 92 21.68 -4.30 -0.39
C GLY A 92 21.23 -2.86 -0.23
N GLN A 93 20.18 -2.50 -0.99
CA GLN A 93 19.56 -1.19 -0.96
C GLN A 93 18.06 -1.34 -0.71
N VAL A 94 17.46 -0.41 0.03
CA VAL A 94 16.03 -0.37 0.27
C VAL A 94 15.49 1.01 -0.12
N TYR A 95 14.52 1.01 -1.02
CA TYR A 95 13.79 2.20 -1.42
C TYR A 95 12.43 2.20 -0.72
N GLY A 96 12.21 3.15 0.17
CA GLY A 96 10.92 3.40 0.79
C GLY A 96 10.19 4.51 0.05
N VAL A 97 9.01 4.22 -0.47
CA VAL A 97 8.18 5.18 -1.21
C VAL A 97 6.89 5.45 -0.44
N ASP A 98 6.62 6.71 -0.19
CA ASP A 98 5.36 7.17 0.36
C ASP A 98 4.98 8.54 -0.22
N PHE A 99 3.69 8.85 -0.27
CA PHE A 99 3.25 10.16 -0.74
C PHE A 99 3.20 11.20 0.41
N ALA A 100 3.18 10.75 1.68
CA ALA A 100 3.16 11.57 2.88
C ALA A 100 4.58 11.93 3.32
N ALA A 101 5.00 13.18 3.10
CA ALA A 101 6.34 13.66 3.46
C ALA A 101 6.65 13.53 4.96
N ALA A 102 5.65 13.75 5.83
CA ALA A 102 5.81 13.60 7.27
C ALA A 102 6.17 12.17 7.69
N GLN A 103 5.61 11.16 7.02
CA GLN A 103 5.93 9.75 7.24
C GLN A 103 7.39 9.45 6.87
N LEU A 104 7.85 9.93 5.71
CA LEU A 104 9.23 9.73 5.26
C LEU A 104 10.26 10.40 6.17
N GLU A 105 9.91 11.52 6.79
CA GLU A 105 10.78 12.18 7.78
C GLU A 105 10.92 11.33 9.06
N VAL A 106 9.85 10.68 9.51
CA VAL A 106 9.89 9.71 10.62
C VAL A 106 10.77 8.50 10.24
N ALA A 107 10.59 7.97 9.03
CA ALA A 107 11.36 6.84 8.52
C ALA A 107 12.86 7.16 8.46
N ARG A 108 13.24 8.35 7.96
CA ARG A 108 14.63 8.82 7.90
C ARG A 108 15.25 8.88 9.29
N LYS A 109 14.61 9.58 10.24
CA LYS A 109 15.09 9.68 11.62
C LYS A 109 15.26 8.33 12.29
N ARG A 110 14.34 7.41 12.05
CA ARG A 110 14.36 6.04 12.59
C ARG A 110 15.59 5.27 12.12
N THR A 111 15.92 5.32 10.83
CA THR A 111 17.07 4.60 10.26
C THR A 111 18.40 5.25 10.61
N GLU A 112 18.49 6.57 10.63
CA GLU A 112 19.68 7.31 11.06
C GLU A 112 20.06 7.02 12.53
N ALA A 113 19.10 6.91 13.42
CA ALA A 113 19.32 6.61 14.83
C ALA A 113 19.93 5.22 15.09
N LYS A 114 19.80 4.28 14.15
CA LYS A 114 20.28 2.88 14.29
C LYS A 114 21.74 2.66 13.81
N GLY A 115 22.38 3.67 13.21
CA GLY A 115 23.83 3.71 12.94
C GLY A 115 24.31 2.96 11.68
N HIS A 116 25.63 3.06 11.42
CA HIS A 116 26.28 2.53 10.23
C HIS A 116 26.45 1.00 10.27
N GLY A 117 26.49 0.37 9.09
CA GLY A 117 26.71 -1.08 8.90
C GLY A 117 25.49 -1.85 8.43
N ARG A 118 24.39 -1.14 8.15
CA ARG A 118 23.15 -1.68 7.59
C ARG A 118 23.03 -1.37 6.11
N SER A 119 21.99 -1.87 5.47
CA SER A 119 21.56 -1.55 4.09
C SER A 119 21.49 -0.05 3.86
N GLN A 120 21.65 0.37 2.61
CA GLN A 120 21.43 1.76 2.22
C GLN A 120 19.91 2.01 2.08
N PHE A 121 19.40 3.03 2.76
CA PHE A 121 18.00 3.44 2.69
C PHE A 121 17.84 4.70 1.84
N HIS A 122 16.87 4.66 0.92
CA HIS A 122 16.49 5.76 0.05
C HIS A 122 15.02 6.07 0.24
N TRP A 123 14.71 7.28 0.73
CA TRP A 123 13.33 7.71 0.99
C TRP A 123 12.87 8.62 -0.14
N VAL A 124 11.81 8.21 -0.83
CA VAL A 124 11.32 8.86 -2.06
C VAL A 124 9.86 9.25 -1.88
N GLN A 125 9.56 10.55 -1.98
CA GLN A 125 8.18 11.01 -2.00
C GLN A 125 7.61 10.85 -3.41
N SER A 126 6.63 9.95 -3.57
CA SER A 126 5.95 9.71 -4.84
C SER A 126 4.60 9.04 -4.66
N ASP A 127 3.74 9.18 -5.68
CA ASP A 127 2.52 8.40 -5.81
C ASP A 127 2.86 7.01 -6.38
N VAL A 128 2.25 5.96 -5.84
CA VAL A 128 2.40 4.59 -6.34
C VAL A 128 1.86 4.38 -7.75
N LEU A 129 1.06 5.32 -8.24
CA LEU A 129 0.53 5.33 -9.61
C LEU A 129 1.57 5.79 -10.64
N GLN A 130 2.65 6.45 -10.19
CA GLN A 130 3.71 6.97 -11.06
C GLN A 130 5.05 6.95 -10.33
N LEU A 131 5.71 5.80 -10.31
CA LEU A 131 6.98 5.61 -9.62
C LEU A 131 8.16 6.20 -10.43
N PRO A 132 9.05 6.98 -9.80
CA PRO A 132 10.17 7.64 -10.49
C PRO A 132 11.37 6.69 -10.70
N PHE A 133 11.09 5.45 -11.10
CA PHE A 133 12.10 4.42 -11.30
C PHE A 133 12.00 3.85 -12.71
N ALA A 134 13.16 3.37 -13.22
CA ALA A 134 13.21 2.65 -14.48
C ALA A 134 12.52 1.27 -14.35
N GLU A 135 12.19 0.69 -15.49
CA GLU A 135 11.70 -0.68 -15.56
C GLU A 135 12.78 -1.66 -15.01
N ASN A 136 12.33 -2.78 -14.45
CA ASN A 136 13.21 -3.87 -14.01
C ASN A 136 14.31 -3.41 -13.02
N THR A 137 13.94 -2.54 -12.07
CA THR A 137 14.89 -1.98 -11.10
C THR A 137 15.00 -2.85 -9.85
N PHE A 138 13.87 -3.40 -9.34
CA PHE A 138 13.82 -4.02 -8.02
C PHE A 138 13.79 -5.54 -8.07
N ASP A 139 14.54 -6.15 -7.14
CA ASP A 139 14.61 -7.60 -6.97
C ASP A 139 13.44 -8.15 -6.17
N CYS A 140 12.84 -7.35 -5.29
CA CYS A 140 11.64 -7.68 -4.53
C CYS A 140 10.91 -6.42 -4.08
N ALA A 141 9.62 -6.57 -3.72
CA ALA A 141 8.84 -5.46 -3.19
C ALA A 141 7.88 -5.87 -2.07
N THR A 142 7.56 -4.91 -1.20
CA THR A 142 6.49 -5.00 -0.20
C THR A 142 5.55 -3.80 -0.31
N MET A 143 4.30 -3.99 0.13
CA MET A 143 3.36 -2.92 0.43
C MET A 143 2.54 -3.37 1.62
N SER A 144 2.45 -2.54 2.67
CA SER A 144 1.69 -2.90 3.86
C SER A 144 0.70 -1.82 4.24
N TYR A 145 -0.60 -2.18 4.28
CA TYR A 145 -1.73 -1.30 4.64
C TYR A 145 -1.96 -0.13 3.67
N GLY A 146 -1.40 -0.20 2.46
CA GLY A 146 -1.48 0.86 1.46
C GLY A 146 -2.51 0.62 0.36
N LEU A 147 -2.61 -0.62 -0.15
CA LEU A 147 -3.34 -0.90 -1.39
C LEU A 147 -4.83 -0.52 -1.34
N ARG A 148 -5.50 -0.71 -0.19
CA ARG A 148 -6.92 -0.36 -0.04
C ARG A 148 -7.20 1.15 -0.14
N ASN A 149 -6.16 1.98 0.03
CA ASN A 149 -6.25 3.44 -0.03
C ASN A 149 -5.87 4.01 -1.40
N VAL A 150 -5.38 3.15 -2.30
CA VAL A 150 -5.02 3.54 -3.67
C VAL A 150 -6.27 3.74 -4.51
N VAL A 151 -6.35 4.86 -5.20
CA VAL A 151 -7.53 5.26 -6.01
C VAL A 151 -7.70 4.42 -7.28
N ASP A 152 -6.61 3.91 -7.86
CA ASP A 152 -6.58 3.04 -9.04
C ASP A 152 -5.67 1.83 -8.78
N ILE A 153 -6.23 0.78 -8.16
CA ILE A 153 -5.50 -0.45 -7.84
C ILE A 153 -4.91 -1.12 -9.09
N PRO A 154 -5.65 -1.27 -10.21
CA PRO A 154 -5.08 -1.78 -11.45
C PRO A 154 -3.87 -1.00 -11.95
N ALA A 155 -3.89 0.32 -11.90
CA ALA A 155 -2.75 1.16 -12.32
C ALA A 155 -1.54 0.96 -11.39
N ALA A 156 -1.75 0.93 -10.07
CA ALA A 156 -0.69 0.68 -9.10
C ALA A 156 -0.03 -0.69 -9.30
N LEU A 157 -0.83 -1.73 -9.58
CA LEU A 157 -0.30 -3.07 -9.85
C LEU A 157 0.50 -3.13 -11.16
N ARG A 158 0.08 -2.41 -12.21
CA ARG A 158 0.87 -2.29 -13.46
C ARG A 158 2.18 -1.56 -13.22
N GLU A 159 2.15 -0.49 -12.43
CA GLU A 159 3.34 0.29 -12.12
C GLU A 159 4.32 -0.51 -11.25
N LEU A 160 3.83 -1.26 -10.26
CA LEU A 160 4.63 -2.20 -9.49
C LEU A 160 5.24 -3.29 -10.39
N HIS A 161 4.46 -3.86 -11.32
CA HIS A 161 4.97 -4.84 -12.29
C HIS A 161 6.08 -4.25 -13.16
N ARG A 162 5.94 -3.01 -13.63
CA ARG A 162 6.92 -2.33 -14.48
C ARG A 162 8.29 -2.20 -13.80
N VAL A 163 8.31 -1.84 -12.53
CA VAL A 163 9.56 -1.59 -11.80
C VAL A 163 10.23 -2.84 -11.25
N LEU A 164 9.52 -3.96 -11.20
CA LEU A 164 10.06 -5.24 -10.76
C LEU A 164 10.86 -5.93 -11.87
N LYS A 165 11.99 -6.53 -11.52
CA LYS A 165 12.75 -7.39 -12.42
C LYS A 165 11.96 -8.65 -12.80
N PRO A 166 12.22 -9.26 -13.96
CA PRO A 166 11.65 -10.55 -14.32
C PRO A 166 11.89 -11.61 -13.23
N GLY A 167 10.81 -12.29 -12.82
CA GLY A 167 10.84 -13.30 -11.75
C GLY A 167 10.86 -12.74 -10.33
N ALA A 168 10.94 -11.42 -10.15
CA ALA A 168 10.89 -10.78 -8.84
C ALA A 168 9.53 -10.97 -8.17
N LYS A 169 9.53 -11.06 -6.83
CA LYS A 169 8.31 -11.22 -6.04
C LYS A 169 7.93 -9.95 -5.32
N ALA A 170 6.62 -9.71 -5.24
CA ALA A 170 6.07 -8.73 -4.33
C ALA A 170 5.05 -9.36 -3.38
N ALA A 171 4.96 -8.83 -2.16
CA ALA A 171 3.99 -9.23 -1.16
C ALA A 171 3.26 -8.00 -0.62
N ILE A 172 1.93 -8.03 -0.69
CA ILE A 172 1.05 -6.91 -0.34
C ILE A 172 0.14 -7.34 0.81
N LEU A 173 0.37 -6.76 2.00
CA LEU A 173 -0.41 -7.00 3.21
C LEU A 173 -1.48 -5.90 3.35
N ASP A 174 -2.72 -6.29 3.53
CA ASP A 174 -3.77 -5.32 3.87
C ASP A 174 -4.89 -5.94 4.71
N MET A 175 -5.74 -5.06 5.26
CA MET A 175 -6.97 -5.46 5.92
C MET A 175 -7.95 -6.00 4.90
N HIS A 176 -8.70 -7.02 5.31
CA HIS A 176 -9.67 -7.68 4.47
C HIS A 176 -11.05 -7.78 5.12
N ARG A 177 -12.03 -7.96 4.27
CA ARG A 177 -13.39 -8.31 4.67
C ARG A 177 -13.50 -9.84 4.70
N PRO A 178 -13.68 -10.46 5.88
CA PRO A 178 -13.77 -11.91 6.01
C PRO A 178 -14.95 -12.50 5.24
N ASP A 179 -14.81 -13.71 4.71
CA ASP A 179 -15.91 -14.44 4.05
C ASP A 179 -17.00 -14.84 5.06
N SER A 180 -16.61 -15.20 6.28
CA SER A 180 -17.53 -15.57 7.34
C SER A 180 -18.34 -14.36 7.83
N ALA A 181 -19.67 -14.45 7.72
CA ALA A 181 -20.57 -13.39 8.19
C ALA A 181 -20.41 -13.09 9.68
N TRP A 182 -20.15 -14.11 10.50
CA TRP A 182 -19.91 -13.94 11.94
C TRP A 182 -18.61 -13.18 12.21
N VAL A 183 -17.52 -13.52 11.51
CA VAL A 183 -16.25 -12.81 11.66
C VAL A 183 -16.36 -11.37 11.18
N ARG A 184 -17.12 -11.11 10.09
CA ARG A 184 -17.41 -9.74 9.63
C ARG A 184 -18.15 -8.92 10.68
N GLN A 185 -19.19 -9.49 11.29
CA GLN A 185 -19.94 -8.80 12.35
C GLN A 185 -19.06 -8.51 13.55
N PHE A 186 -18.19 -9.46 13.93
CA PHE A 186 -17.21 -9.25 15.00
C PHE A 186 -16.20 -8.17 14.63
N GLN A 187 -15.65 -8.17 13.41
CA GLN A 187 -14.73 -7.14 12.91
C GLN A 187 -15.38 -5.75 12.97
N GLN A 188 -16.62 -5.63 12.46
CA GLN A 188 -17.36 -4.36 12.50
C GLN A 188 -17.62 -3.90 13.94
N TRP A 189 -18.07 -4.80 14.80
CA TRP A 189 -18.26 -4.50 16.22
C TRP A 189 -16.96 -4.02 16.88
N TYR A 190 -15.85 -4.70 16.58
CA TYR A 190 -14.54 -4.33 17.14
C TYR A 190 -14.08 -2.95 16.65
N LEU A 191 -14.22 -2.66 15.36
CA LEU A 191 -13.92 -1.34 14.80
C LEU A 191 -14.77 -0.25 15.48
N ASP A 192 -16.08 -0.46 15.59
CA ASP A 192 -17.02 0.56 16.12
C ASP A 192 -16.91 0.75 17.63
N ARG A 193 -16.63 -0.31 18.38
CA ARG A 193 -16.69 -0.29 19.85
C ARG A 193 -15.32 -0.18 20.53
N VAL A 194 -14.25 -0.52 19.83
CA VAL A 194 -12.89 -0.53 20.40
C VAL A 194 -12.00 0.45 19.66
N VAL A 195 -11.90 0.30 18.32
CA VAL A 195 -10.93 1.04 17.51
C VAL A 195 -11.26 2.51 17.42
N VAL A 196 -12.47 2.85 16.95
CA VAL A 196 -12.90 4.25 16.79
C VAL A 196 -12.92 5.01 18.12
N PRO A 197 -13.46 4.48 19.23
CA PRO A 197 -13.38 5.16 20.53
C PRO A 197 -11.95 5.32 21.09
N ALA A 198 -11.05 4.36 20.80
CA ALA A 198 -9.64 4.52 21.17
C ALA A 198 -8.98 5.64 20.37
N ALA A 199 -9.24 5.71 19.06
CA ALA A 199 -8.75 6.78 18.18
C ALA A 199 -9.29 8.16 18.58
N GLN A 200 -10.54 8.25 19.06
CA GLN A 200 -11.14 9.50 19.57
C GLN A 200 -10.29 10.15 20.67
N ARG A 201 -9.70 9.35 21.56
CA ARG A 201 -8.84 9.88 22.64
C ARG A 201 -7.57 10.56 22.12
N HIS A 202 -7.17 10.26 20.90
CA HIS A 202 -6.04 10.86 20.21
C HIS A 202 -6.46 11.89 19.15
N GLY A 203 -7.75 12.24 19.05
CA GLY A 203 -8.29 13.18 18.07
C GLY A 203 -8.34 12.64 16.63
N LEU A 204 -8.34 11.32 16.46
CA LEU A 204 -8.22 10.62 15.15
C LEU A 204 -9.51 9.87 14.76
N THR A 205 -10.67 10.41 15.10
CA THR A 205 -11.97 9.76 14.86
C THR A 205 -12.24 9.57 13.37
N GLU A 206 -12.00 10.60 12.57
CA GLU A 206 -12.28 10.61 11.14
C GLU A 206 -11.39 9.61 10.39
N GLU A 207 -10.12 9.55 10.77
CA GLU A 207 -9.11 8.68 10.17
C GLU A 207 -9.44 7.19 10.37
N TYR A 208 -9.94 6.84 11.54
CA TYR A 208 -10.31 5.45 11.84
C TYR A 208 -11.73 5.10 11.40
N ALA A 209 -12.64 6.06 11.34
CA ALA A 209 -13.96 5.87 10.73
C ALA A 209 -13.86 5.60 9.21
N TYR A 210 -12.79 6.03 8.55
CA TYR A 210 -12.51 5.74 7.14
C TYR A 210 -12.20 4.26 6.85
N ILE A 211 -11.80 3.47 7.87
CA ILE A 211 -11.44 2.05 7.68
C ILE A 211 -12.63 1.26 7.10
N GLY A 212 -13.83 1.39 7.67
CA GLY A 212 -15.03 0.68 7.20
C GLY A 212 -15.31 0.92 5.71
N PRO A 213 -15.53 2.17 5.28
CA PRO A 213 -15.75 2.49 3.87
C PRO A 213 -14.62 2.06 2.93
N SER A 214 -13.35 2.08 3.39
CA SER A 214 -12.22 1.60 2.57
C SER A 214 -12.26 0.09 2.38
N LEU A 215 -12.62 -0.68 3.41
CA LEU A 215 -12.79 -2.13 3.34
C LEU A 215 -13.95 -2.54 2.43
N ASP A 216 -15.05 -1.78 2.41
CA ASP A 216 -16.21 -2.09 1.56
C ASP A 216 -15.91 -1.97 0.07
N ARG A 217 -14.99 -1.07 -0.30
CA ARG A 217 -14.55 -0.86 -1.69
C ARG A 217 -13.39 -1.76 -2.10
N PHE A 218 -12.68 -2.33 -1.11
CA PHE A 218 -11.47 -3.10 -1.37
C PHE A 218 -11.80 -4.45 -2.01
N PRO A 219 -11.16 -4.82 -3.13
CA PRO A 219 -11.38 -6.10 -3.80
C PRO A 219 -11.13 -7.28 -2.85
N ILE A 220 -11.95 -8.31 -2.91
CA ILE A 220 -11.72 -9.56 -2.17
C ILE A 220 -10.52 -10.32 -2.76
N GLY A 221 -9.98 -11.30 -2.02
CA GLY A 221 -8.77 -12.02 -2.42
C GLY A 221 -8.77 -12.58 -3.85
N PRO A 222 -9.82 -13.28 -4.31
CA PRO A 222 -9.92 -13.75 -5.70
C PRO A 222 -9.88 -12.62 -6.75
N GLU A 223 -10.52 -11.49 -6.45
CA GLU A 223 -10.50 -10.32 -7.34
C GLU A 223 -9.11 -9.69 -7.40
N GLN A 224 -8.40 -9.60 -6.27
CA GLN A 224 -7.01 -9.11 -6.23
C GLN A 224 -6.08 -9.99 -7.07
N VAL A 225 -6.25 -11.31 -6.99
CA VAL A 225 -5.50 -12.27 -7.83
C VAL A 225 -5.77 -12.01 -9.31
N GLN A 226 -7.04 -11.77 -9.69
CA GLN A 226 -7.41 -11.47 -11.07
C GLN A 226 -6.79 -10.14 -11.53
N LEU A 227 -6.85 -9.09 -10.72
CA LEU A 227 -6.26 -7.78 -11.01
C LEU A 227 -4.75 -7.87 -11.20
N ALA A 228 -4.05 -8.64 -10.35
CA ALA A 228 -2.62 -8.87 -10.47
C ALA A 228 -2.26 -9.57 -11.79
N LYS A 229 -3.01 -10.61 -12.18
CA LYS A 229 -2.81 -11.28 -13.47
C LYS A 229 -3.07 -10.35 -14.65
N GLN A 230 -4.08 -9.50 -14.59
CA GLN A 230 -4.36 -8.49 -15.62
C GLN A 230 -3.27 -7.41 -15.70
N ALA A 231 -2.57 -7.15 -14.59
CA ALA A 231 -1.44 -6.23 -14.55
C ALA A 231 -0.14 -6.84 -15.12
N GLY A 232 -0.11 -8.14 -15.50
CA GLY A 232 1.02 -8.81 -16.14
C GLY A 232 1.80 -9.78 -15.23
N PHE A 233 1.40 -9.96 -13.98
CA PHE A 233 2.07 -10.92 -13.09
C PHE A 233 1.81 -12.38 -13.54
N ALA A 234 2.91 -13.16 -13.61
CA ALA A 234 2.84 -14.58 -14.04
C ALA A 234 2.17 -15.47 -12.99
N ASP A 235 2.42 -15.22 -11.69
CA ASP A 235 1.75 -15.91 -10.59
C ASP A 235 1.17 -14.89 -9.60
N ALA A 236 0.02 -15.21 -9.04
CA ALA A 236 -0.65 -14.42 -8.02
C ALA A 236 -1.44 -15.34 -7.10
N LYS A 237 -1.19 -15.22 -5.79
CA LYS A 237 -1.89 -15.98 -4.75
C LYS A 237 -2.25 -15.06 -3.59
N HIS A 238 -3.47 -15.21 -3.12
CA HIS A 238 -3.94 -14.50 -1.93
C HIS A 238 -4.05 -15.45 -0.74
N TYR A 239 -3.45 -15.07 0.38
CA TYR A 239 -3.44 -15.83 1.62
C TYR A 239 -4.23 -15.07 2.70
N PRO A 240 -5.45 -15.53 3.04
CA PRO A 240 -6.17 -14.96 4.18
C PRO A 240 -5.46 -15.35 5.48
N ILE A 241 -5.27 -14.38 6.37
CA ILE A 241 -4.69 -14.56 7.71
C ILE A 241 -5.58 -13.94 8.77
N ALA A 242 -5.32 -14.20 10.05
CA ALA A 242 -6.10 -13.66 11.16
C ALA A 242 -7.63 -13.89 11.00
N GLY A 243 -8.04 -15.12 10.63
CA GLY A 243 -9.46 -15.43 10.40
C GLY A 243 -10.08 -14.74 9.19
N GLY A 244 -9.27 -14.24 8.26
CA GLY A 244 -9.71 -13.51 7.06
C GLY A 244 -9.88 -12.00 7.26
N THR A 245 -9.59 -11.47 8.44
CA THR A 245 -9.60 -10.01 8.70
C THR A 245 -8.40 -9.31 8.06
N MET A 246 -7.37 -10.07 7.74
CA MET A 246 -6.15 -9.65 7.05
C MET A 246 -5.88 -10.57 5.87
N GLY A 247 -5.14 -10.10 4.89
CA GLY A 247 -4.70 -10.91 3.76
C GLY A 247 -3.36 -10.46 3.20
N VAL A 248 -2.64 -11.41 2.58
CA VAL A 248 -1.41 -11.12 1.85
C VAL A 248 -1.56 -11.60 0.42
N LEU A 249 -1.48 -10.69 -0.53
CA LEU A 249 -1.36 -11.00 -1.94
C LEU A 249 0.12 -11.15 -2.28
N VAL A 250 0.53 -12.34 -2.71
CA VAL A 250 1.88 -12.65 -3.18
C VAL A 250 1.84 -12.79 -4.69
N ILE A 251 2.67 -12.02 -5.38
CA ILE A 251 2.70 -11.92 -6.84
C ILE A 251 4.12 -12.06 -7.35
N THR A 252 4.28 -12.64 -8.55
CA THR A 252 5.58 -12.85 -9.19
C THR A 252 5.55 -12.24 -10.60
N ALA A 253 6.50 -11.36 -10.88
CA ALA A 253 6.67 -10.79 -12.22
C ALA A 253 7.00 -11.89 -13.25
N ALA A 254 6.56 -11.72 -14.50
CA ALA A 254 6.86 -12.68 -15.54
C ALA A 254 8.38 -12.81 -15.77
N THR A 255 8.86 -14.03 -15.99
CA THR A 255 10.21 -14.26 -16.52
C THR A 255 10.20 -14.02 -18.03
N LEU A 256 11.22 -13.33 -18.55
CA LEU A 256 11.41 -13.14 -19.99
C LEU A 256 11.50 -14.47 -20.76
#